data_f29aad773e110f5d2dc576975e414660
#
_entry.id   f29aad773e110f5d2dc576975e414660
#
_cell.length_a   1.000
_cell.length_b   1.000
_cell.length_c   1.000
_cell.angle_alpha   90.00
_cell.angle_beta   90.00
_cell.angle_gamma   90.00
#
_symmetry.space_group_name_H-M   'P 1'
#
loop_
_entity.id
_entity.type
_entity.pdbx_description
1 polymer ?
#
loop_
_entity_poly.entity_id
_entity_poly.type
_entity_poly.pdbx_seq_one_letter_code
_entity_poly.pdbx_strand_id
1 'polypeptide(L)'
;GRGIALHALRRKLNVIVADVEKKPLASASFVPAADRETLTDAIRHAFCAVTATGKRHAMSGLIDPAMPFSSGVLLANMGVEDEWGPEIPKNRLLNEGRPLNFILPDPTQMRYIDPPLALHNQGALELAEGRVLPGLFPPPPEMEEYFLSLIRSCGSVPPDMLNWIS
;
A
#
# COMPACT_ATOMS: atom_id res chain seq x y z
N GLY A 1 2.62 -1.75 -0.95
CA GLY A 1 4.06 -1.75 -0.63
C GLY A 1 4.88 -0.91 -1.61
N ARG A 2 4.81 -1.19 -2.92
CA ARG A 2 5.63 -0.51 -3.95
C ARG A 2 5.50 1.02 -3.90
N GLY A 3 4.30 1.56 -3.81
CA GLY A 3 4.07 3.02 -3.74
C GLY A 3 4.70 3.66 -2.51
N ILE A 4 4.63 3.00 -1.36
CA ILE A 4 5.26 3.47 -0.11
C ILE A 4 6.78 3.53 -0.29
N ALA A 5 7.38 2.46 -0.81
CA ALA A 5 8.82 2.38 -1.03
C ALA A 5 9.31 3.45 -2.01
N LEU A 6 8.62 3.65 -3.14
CA LEU A 6 8.94 4.70 -4.11
C LEU A 6 8.84 6.11 -3.49
N HIS A 7 7.81 6.36 -2.68
CA HIS A 7 7.64 7.64 -2.02
C HIS A 7 8.77 7.92 -1.00
N ALA A 8 9.18 6.89 -0.26
CA ALA A 8 10.33 6.99 0.66
C ALA A 8 11.65 7.26 -0.07
N LEU A 9 11.91 6.55 -1.18
CA LEU A 9 13.09 6.77 -2.03
C LEU A 9 13.14 8.21 -2.60
N ARG A 10 12.01 8.76 -3.04
CA ARG A 10 11.93 10.16 -3.50
C ARG A 10 12.29 11.16 -2.41
N ARG A 11 12.03 10.82 -1.16
CA ARG A 11 12.45 11.60 0.01
C ARG A 11 13.88 11.32 0.45
N LYS A 12 14.65 10.59 -0.37
CA LYS A 12 16.05 10.22 -0.11
C LYS A 12 16.23 9.38 1.16
N LEU A 13 15.20 8.63 1.55
CA LEU A 13 15.32 7.68 2.64
C LEU A 13 16.02 6.40 2.14
N ASN A 14 16.77 5.77 3.02
CA ASN A 14 17.31 4.44 2.76
C ASN A 14 16.17 3.42 2.92
N VAL A 15 15.89 2.64 1.87
CA VAL A 15 14.74 1.74 1.80
C VAL A 15 15.20 0.31 1.61
N ILE A 16 14.71 -0.56 2.48
CA ILE A 16 14.82 -2.01 2.35
C ILE A 16 13.42 -2.55 2.06
N VAL A 17 13.27 -3.34 1.02
CA VAL A 17 12.02 -4.00 0.64
C VAL A 17 12.12 -5.47 0.96
N ALA A 18 11.18 -6.00 1.74
CA ALA A 18 11.04 -7.43 1.98
C ALA A 18 9.77 -7.94 1.29
N ASP A 19 9.88 -9.01 0.52
CA ASP A 19 8.75 -9.66 -0.16
C ASP A 19 9.05 -11.16 -0.33
N VAL A 20 8.00 -11.95 -0.56
CA VAL A 20 8.12 -13.38 -0.92
C VAL A 20 8.68 -13.55 -2.33
N GLU A 21 8.43 -12.60 -3.21
CA GLU A 21 8.92 -12.55 -4.56
C GLU A 21 9.87 -11.36 -4.76
N LYS A 22 10.99 -11.63 -5.44
CA LYS A 22 11.91 -10.54 -5.80
C LYS A 22 11.30 -9.66 -6.89
N LYS A 23 10.73 -8.54 -6.46
CA LYS A 23 10.28 -7.47 -7.36
C LYS A 23 11.28 -6.32 -7.30
N PRO A 24 12.17 -6.22 -8.29
CA PRO A 24 13.23 -5.22 -8.24
C PRO A 24 12.64 -3.80 -8.18
N LEU A 25 13.14 -3.02 -7.25
CA LEU A 25 12.86 -1.61 -7.15
C LEU A 25 14.20 -0.88 -7.18
N ALA A 26 14.40 -0.04 -8.19
CA ALA A 26 15.64 0.70 -8.33
C ALA A 26 15.94 1.51 -7.07
N SER A 27 17.19 1.46 -6.62
CA SER A 27 17.68 2.18 -5.44
C SER A 27 17.15 1.70 -4.07
N ALA A 28 16.48 0.56 -4.00
CA ALA A 28 16.14 -0.12 -2.75
C ALA A 28 16.92 -1.43 -2.61
N SER A 29 17.33 -1.76 -1.38
CA SER A 29 17.83 -3.09 -1.05
C SER A 29 16.68 -4.08 -0.95
N PHE A 30 16.92 -5.33 -1.31
CA PHE A 30 15.91 -6.38 -1.24
C PHE A 30 16.32 -7.47 -0.26
N VAL A 31 15.36 -7.88 0.58
CA VAL A 31 15.49 -9.00 1.52
C VAL A 31 14.36 -10.01 1.22
N PRO A 32 14.69 -11.30 0.97
CA PRO A 32 13.65 -12.33 0.88
C PRO A 32 12.91 -12.45 2.21
N ALA A 33 11.57 -12.44 2.18
CA ALA A 33 10.77 -12.58 3.40
C ALA A 33 10.99 -13.91 4.13
N ALA A 34 11.45 -14.95 3.41
CA ALA A 34 11.81 -16.25 3.98
C ALA A 34 13.14 -16.26 4.75
N ASP A 35 14.02 -15.28 4.48
CA ASP A 35 15.28 -15.11 5.19
C ASP A 35 15.03 -14.35 6.51
N ARG A 36 14.68 -15.10 7.54
CA ARG A 36 14.30 -14.56 8.84
C ARG A 36 15.42 -13.81 9.55
N GLU A 37 16.66 -14.26 9.37
CA GLU A 37 17.81 -13.65 10.01
C GLU A 37 18.06 -12.26 9.41
N THR A 38 18.17 -12.18 8.10
CA THR A 38 18.36 -10.90 7.40
C THR A 38 17.16 -9.96 7.58
N LEU A 39 15.93 -10.49 7.58
CA LEU A 39 14.73 -9.70 7.84
C LEU A 39 14.72 -9.12 9.27
N THR A 40 15.05 -9.95 10.25
CA THR A 40 15.13 -9.52 11.66
C THR A 40 16.19 -8.45 11.84
N ASP A 41 17.36 -8.63 11.22
CA ASP A 41 18.43 -7.64 11.28
C ASP A 41 18.06 -6.32 10.60
N ALA A 42 17.43 -6.39 9.44
CA ALA A 42 16.91 -5.21 8.73
C ALA A 42 15.91 -4.42 9.58
N ILE A 43 14.97 -5.10 10.26
CA ILE A 43 14.00 -4.45 11.14
C ILE A 43 14.70 -3.84 12.36
N ARG A 44 15.66 -4.55 12.95
CA ARG A 44 16.39 -4.08 14.15
C ARG A 44 17.09 -2.73 13.91
N HIS A 45 17.61 -2.52 12.71
CA HIS A 45 18.34 -1.31 12.34
C HIS A 45 17.45 -0.27 11.63
N ALA A 46 16.18 -0.58 11.40
CA ALA A 46 15.26 0.35 10.76
C ALA A 46 14.78 1.44 11.73
N PHE A 47 14.57 2.63 11.23
CA PHE A 47 13.80 3.66 11.91
C PHE A 47 12.32 3.29 11.98
N CYS A 48 11.79 2.75 10.89
CA CYS A 48 10.39 2.36 10.77
C CYS A 48 10.26 1.11 9.91
N ALA A 49 9.46 0.14 10.36
CA ALA A 49 9.07 -1.03 9.59
C ALA A 49 7.58 -0.93 9.24
N VAL A 50 7.27 -1.05 7.94
CA VAL A 50 5.92 -0.88 7.40
C VAL A 50 5.48 -2.15 6.71
N THR A 51 4.35 -2.71 7.12
CA THR A 51 3.73 -3.84 6.42
C THR A 51 2.67 -3.36 5.44
N ALA A 52 2.62 -3.98 4.26
CA ALA A 52 1.65 -3.70 3.20
C ALA A 52 1.51 -4.94 2.30
N THR A 53 1.25 -6.09 2.92
CA THR A 53 1.20 -7.40 2.26
C THR A 53 -0.20 -7.79 1.81
N GLY A 54 -1.23 -7.20 2.43
CA GLY A 54 -2.63 -7.58 2.25
C GLY A 54 -2.98 -8.96 2.86
N LYS A 55 -2.08 -9.54 3.65
CA LYS A 55 -2.28 -10.85 4.28
C LYS A 55 -2.33 -10.71 5.79
N ARG A 56 -3.39 -11.23 6.38
CA ARG A 56 -3.53 -11.30 7.82
C ARG A 56 -2.38 -12.09 8.43
N HIS A 57 -1.80 -11.55 9.50
CA HIS A 57 -0.70 -12.14 10.27
C HIS A 57 0.53 -12.50 9.41
N ALA A 58 0.81 -11.72 8.38
CA ALA A 58 1.93 -11.99 7.47
C ALA A 58 3.30 -12.02 8.17
N MET A 59 3.44 -11.28 9.28
CA MET A 59 4.68 -11.22 10.05
C MET A 59 4.78 -12.26 11.16
N SER A 60 3.67 -12.98 11.44
CA SER A 60 3.62 -14.00 12.49
C SER A 60 4.66 -15.09 12.24
N GLY A 61 5.49 -15.37 13.25
CA GLY A 61 6.55 -16.35 13.16
C GLY A 61 7.72 -16.01 12.23
N LEU A 62 7.73 -14.84 11.58
CA LEU A 62 8.87 -14.39 10.75
C LEU A 62 9.93 -13.64 11.55
N ILE A 63 9.53 -12.97 12.62
CA ILE A 63 10.41 -12.22 13.50
C ILE A 63 10.23 -12.64 14.95
N ASP A 64 11.24 -12.41 15.77
CA ASP A 64 11.10 -12.53 17.22
C ASP A 64 10.19 -11.41 17.75
N PRO A 65 9.06 -11.71 18.40
CA PRO A 65 8.14 -10.69 18.92
C PRO A 65 8.78 -9.72 19.93
N ALA A 66 9.82 -10.13 20.63
CA ALA A 66 10.53 -9.28 21.60
C ALA A 66 11.46 -8.27 20.91
N MET A 67 11.92 -8.55 19.71
CA MET A 67 12.93 -7.72 19.01
C MET A 67 12.45 -6.30 18.72
N PRO A 68 11.23 -6.03 18.22
CA PRO A 68 10.77 -4.66 17.96
C PRO A 68 10.73 -3.80 19.21
N PHE A 69 10.53 -4.40 20.38
CA PHE A 69 10.50 -3.66 21.66
C PHE A 69 11.90 -3.25 22.10
N SER A 70 12.90 -4.08 21.87
CA SER A 70 14.29 -3.81 22.24
C SER A 70 14.99 -2.83 21.31
N SER A 71 14.60 -2.82 20.02
CA SER A 71 15.22 -1.97 19.00
C SER A 71 14.67 -0.54 18.94
N GLY A 72 13.49 -0.29 19.53
CA GLY A 72 12.83 1.02 19.45
C GLY A 72 12.27 1.37 18.07
N VAL A 73 12.24 0.44 17.11
CA VAL A 73 11.68 0.63 15.78
C VAL A 73 10.20 1.02 15.81
N LEU A 74 9.79 1.93 14.94
CA LEU A 74 8.39 2.25 14.73
C LEU A 74 7.75 1.19 13.83
N LEU A 75 6.63 0.63 14.28
CA LEU A 75 5.91 -0.40 13.53
C LEU A 75 4.61 0.17 12.97
N ALA A 76 4.38 0.00 11.69
CA ALA A 76 3.21 0.51 10.98
C ALA A 76 2.52 -0.59 10.19
N ASN A 77 1.19 -0.61 10.24
CA ASN A 77 0.34 -1.43 9.38
C ASN A 77 -0.34 -0.52 8.33
N MET A 78 -0.17 -0.83 7.06
CA MET A 78 -0.81 -0.10 5.96
C MET A 78 -1.90 -0.91 5.28
N GLY A 79 -2.01 -2.19 5.59
CA GLY A 79 -3.11 -3.04 5.13
C GLY A 79 -4.37 -2.88 5.97
N VAL A 80 -5.51 -3.30 5.43
CA VAL A 80 -6.79 -3.37 6.18
C VAL A 80 -6.73 -4.47 7.23
N GLU A 81 -6.01 -5.55 6.92
CA GLU A 81 -5.83 -6.68 7.82
C GLU A 81 -4.74 -6.38 8.88
N ASP A 82 -4.83 -7.08 10.00
CA ASP A 82 -3.74 -7.13 10.98
C ASP A 82 -2.60 -7.99 10.42
N GLU A 83 -1.58 -7.33 9.86
CA GLU A 83 -0.46 -8.02 9.21
C GLU A 83 0.65 -8.39 10.21
N TRP A 84 0.75 -7.71 11.36
CA TRP A 84 1.77 -7.99 12.37
C TRP A 84 1.50 -9.24 13.18
N GLY A 85 0.22 -9.58 13.40
CA GLY A 85 -0.18 -10.76 14.13
C GLY A 85 -0.33 -10.54 15.64
N PRO A 86 -0.88 -11.54 16.34
CA PRO A 86 -1.26 -11.44 17.76
C PRO A 86 -0.05 -11.35 18.70
N GLU A 87 1.14 -11.72 18.23
CA GLU A 87 2.37 -11.70 19.02
C GLU A 87 2.86 -10.28 19.28
N ILE A 88 2.47 -9.32 18.42
CA ILE A 88 2.83 -7.90 18.58
C ILE A 88 1.63 -7.16 19.18
N PRO A 89 1.75 -6.65 20.42
CA PRO A 89 0.67 -5.90 21.06
C PRO A 89 0.29 -4.64 20.27
N LYS A 90 -1.00 -4.38 20.13
CA LYS A 90 -1.51 -3.26 19.31
C LYS A 90 -1.00 -1.90 19.75
N ASN A 91 -0.77 -1.68 21.04
CA ASN A 91 -0.21 -0.45 21.55
C ASN A 91 1.26 -0.19 21.14
N ARG A 92 1.92 -1.18 20.51
CA ARG A 92 3.25 -1.04 19.91
C ARG A 92 3.20 -0.66 18.44
N LEU A 93 2.03 -0.78 17.84
CA LEU A 93 1.80 -0.42 16.45
C LEU A 93 1.30 1.03 16.36
N LEU A 94 1.82 1.78 15.41
CA LEU A 94 1.28 3.10 15.11
C LEU A 94 -0.23 2.97 14.82
N ASN A 95 -1.02 3.87 15.38
CA ASN A 95 -2.49 3.86 15.27
C ASN A 95 -3.12 2.52 15.66
N GLU A 96 -2.54 1.83 16.67
CA GLU A 96 -3.02 0.52 17.15
C GLU A 96 -3.15 -0.54 16.03
N GLY A 97 -2.32 -0.46 15.01
CA GLY A 97 -2.33 -1.35 13.84
C GLY A 97 -3.41 -1.06 12.82
N ARG A 98 -4.21 0.01 12.99
CA ARG A 98 -5.13 0.48 11.94
C ARG A 98 -4.37 1.22 10.85
N PRO A 99 -4.88 1.26 9.61
CA PRO A 99 -4.23 1.97 8.52
C PRO A 99 -3.94 3.44 8.88
N LEU A 100 -2.69 3.87 8.65
CA LEU A 100 -2.22 5.18 9.10
C LEU A 100 -2.86 6.36 8.36
N ASN A 101 -3.36 6.15 7.15
CA ASN A 101 -4.04 7.22 6.42
C ASN A 101 -5.26 7.78 7.17
N PHE A 102 -5.92 6.98 8.00
CA PHE A 102 -7.12 7.42 8.74
C PHE A 102 -6.84 8.35 9.93
N ILE A 103 -5.58 8.53 10.33
CA ILE A 103 -5.22 9.51 11.36
C ILE A 103 -4.86 10.88 10.79
N LEU A 104 -4.77 10.99 9.47
CA LEU A 104 -4.43 12.24 8.80
C LEU A 104 -5.69 13.11 8.64
N PRO A 105 -5.58 14.45 8.77
CA PRO A 105 -6.69 15.37 8.49
C PRO A 105 -7.24 15.25 7.06
N ASP A 106 -6.35 14.93 6.12
CA ASP A 106 -6.64 14.66 4.71
C ASP A 106 -6.08 13.29 4.35
N PRO A 107 -6.82 12.19 4.62
CA PRO A 107 -6.30 10.83 4.50
C PRO A 107 -5.99 10.43 3.06
N THR A 108 -6.71 10.99 2.09
CA THR A 108 -6.50 10.72 0.67
C THR A 108 -6.84 11.95 -0.14
N GLN A 109 -5.85 12.48 -0.85
CA GLN A 109 -6.06 13.66 -1.71
C GLN A 109 -7.01 13.31 -2.85
N MET A 110 -8.01 14.17 -3.09
CA MET A 110 -9.07 13.99 -4.09
C MET A 110 -8.52 13.59 -5.47
N ARG A 111 -7.43 14.20 -5.91
CA ARG A 111 -6.79 13.89 -7.20
C ARG A 111 -6.45 12.40 -7.42
N TYR A 112 -6.31 11.61 -6.34
CA TYR A 112 -6.03 10.16 -6.44
C TYR A 112 -7.27 9.30 -6.38
N ILE A 113 -8.36 9.81 -5.77
CA ILE A 113 -9.60 9.06 -5.62
C ILE A 113 -10.69 9.50 -6.61
N ASP A 114 -10.58 10.67 -7.21
CA ASP A 114 -11.52 11.17 -8.21
C ASP A 114 -11.75 10.19 -9.38
N PRO A 115 -10.70 9.60 -9.99
CA PRO A 115 -10.89 8.67 -11.09
C PRO A 115 -11.69 7.42 -10.75
N PRO A 116 -11.33 6.67 -9.67
CA PRO A 116 -12.13 5.51 -9.28
C PRO A 116 -13.55 5.89 -8.83
N LEU A 117 -13.77 7.08 -8.23
CA LEU A 117 -15.10 7.56 -7.90
C LEU A 117 -15.91 7.90 -9.16
N ALA A 118 -15.30 8.51 -10.17
CA ALA A 118 -15.95 8.79 -11.45
C ALA A 118 -16.38 7.49 -12.14
N LEU A 119 -15.51 6.48 -12.17
CA LEU A 119 -15.82 5.15 -12.70
C LEU A 119 -16.95 4.49 -11.92
N HIS A 120 -16.94 4.60 -10.59
CA HIS A 120 -17.99 4.07 -9.72
C HIS A 120 -19.35 4.73 -10.00
N ASN A 121 -19.37 6.06 -10.15
CA ASN A 121 -20.58 6.81 -10.49
C ASN A 121 -21.11 6.43 -11.88
N GLN A 122 -20.23 6.24 -12.86
CA GLN A 122 -20.62 5.78 -14.19
C GLN A 122 -21.26 4.39 -14.11
N GLY A 123 -20.71 3.47 -13.34
CA GLY A 123 -21.32 2.16 -13.11
C GLY A 123 -22.73 2.26 -12.54
N ALA A 124 -22.96 3.18 -11.61
CA ALA A 124 -24.31 3.45 -11.07
C ALA A 124 -25.28 3.98 -12.14
N LEU A 125 -24.82 4.83 -13.04
CA LEU A 125 -25.62 5.31 -14.18
C LEU A 125 -25.98 4.18 -15.15
N GLU A 126 -25.03 3.31 -15.48
CA GLU A 126 -25.28 2.13 -16.35
C GLU A 126 -26.36 1.22 -15.76
N LEU A 127 -26.32 1.01 -14.44
CA LEU A 127 -27.36 0.25 -13.73
C LEU A 127 -28.70 0.95 -13.76
N ALA A 128 -28.75 2.25 -13.49
CA ALA A 128 -29.99 3.02 -13.46
C ALA A 128 -30.67 3.08 -14.85
N GLU A 129 -29.89 3.09 -15.90
CA GLU A 129 -30.38 3.11 -17.29
C GLU A 129 -30.65 1.71 -17.88
N GLY A 130 -30.46 0.65 -17.07
CA GLY A 130 -30.72 -0.73 -17.48
C GLY A 130 -29.80 -1.25 -18.60
N ARG A 131 -28.61 -0.66 -18.75
CA ARG A 131 -27.64 -1.05 -19.79
C ARG A 131 -26.80 -2.26 -19.45
N VAL A 132 -26.85 -2.71 -18.19
CA VAL A 132 -26.08 -3.86 -17.73
C VAL A 132 -26.99 -5.02 -17.30
N LEU A 133 -26.53 -6.23 -17.58
CA LEU A 133 -27.20 -7.45 -17.14
C LEU A 133 -26.84 -7.73 -15.67
N PRO A 134 -27.68 -8.49 -14.91
CA PRO A 134 -27.31 -8.94 -13.58
C PRO A 134 -26.04 -9.77 -13.59
N GLY A 135 -25.08 -9.43 -12.72
CA GLY A 135 -23.81 -10.15 -12.63
C GLY A 135 -22.70 -9.27 -12.07
N LEU A 136 -21.50 -9.83 -12.01
CA LEU A 136 -20.26 -9.12 -11.67
C LEU A 136 -19.40 -9.03 -12.93
N PHE A 137 -19.25 -7.82 -13.44
CA PHE A 137 -18.47 -7.56 -14.65
C PHE A 137 -17.40 -6.50 -14.37
N PRO A 138 -16.20 -6.61 -14.93
CA PRO A 138 -15.28 -5.51 -14.95
C PRO A 138 -15.84 -4.36 -15.81
N PRO A 139 -15.46 -3.11 -15.55
CA PRO A 139 -15.82 -2.00 -16.42
C PRO A 139 -15.23 -2.22 -17.82
N PRO A 140 -15.92 -1.74 -18.86
CA PRO A 140 -15.37 -1.79 -20.21
C PRO A 140 -14.02 -1.06 -20.28
N PRO A 141 -13.01 -1.61 -20.97
CA PRO A 141 -11.67 -0.99 -21.06
C PRO A 141 -11.70 0.44 -21.60
N GLU A 142 -12.59 0.74 -22.54
CA GLU A 142 -12.77 2.08 -23.09
C GLU A 142 -13.27 3.09 -22.05
N MET A 143 -14.03 2.66 -21.07
CA MET A 143 -14.49 3.50 -19.96
C MET A 143 -13.33 3.86 -19.02
N GLU A 144 -12.51 2.87 -18.68
CA GLU A 144 -11.29 3.12 -17.87
C GLU A 144 -10.35 4.07 -18.61
N GLU A 145 -10.07 3.85 -19.88
CA GLU A 145 -9.19 4.69 -20.69
C GLU A 145 -9.75 6.12 -20.81
N TYR A 146 -11.06 6.27 -20.96
CA TYR A 146 -11.69 7.59 -20.96
C TYR A 146 -11.39 8.38 -19.68
N PHE A 147 -11.62 7.80 -18.51
CA PHE A 147 -11.34 8.47 -17.23
C PHE A 147 -9.84 8.72 -17.01
N LEU A 148 -8.98 7.77 -17.40
CA LEU A 148 -7.53 7.98 -17.35
C LEU A 148 -7.08 9.12 -18.28
N SER A 149 -7.70 9.25 -19.47
CA SER A 149 -7.41 10.34 -20.39
C SER A 149 -7.80 11.71 -19.84
N LEU A 150 -8.95 11.77 -19.15
CA LEU A 150 -9.40 12.99 -18.47
C LEU A 150 -8.40 13.43 -17.40
N ILE A 151 -7.92 12.50 -16.57
CA ILE A 151 -6.93 12.79 -15.53
C ILE A 151 -5.63 13.31 -16.14
N ARG A 152 -5.16 12.68 -17.20
CA ARG A 152 -3.96 13.11 -17.92
C ARG A 152 -4.13 14.52 -18.49
N SER A 153 -5.29 14.83 -19.06
CA SER A 153 -5.57 16.13 -19.69
C SER A 153 -5.80 17.24 -18.65
N CYS A 154 -6.40 16.93 -17.50
CA CYS A 154 -6.67 17.91 -16.44
C CYS A 154 -5.44 18.27 -15.59
N GLY A 155 -4.31 17.55 -15.77
CA GLY A 155 -3.08 17.80 -15.02
C GLY A 155 -3.17 17.58 -13.51
N SER A 156 -4.24 16.89 -13.04
CA SER A 156 -4.52 16.70 -11.63
C SER A 156 -3.54 15.72 -10.97
N VAL A 157 -2.94 14.83 -11.75
CA VAL A 157 -1.96 13.84 -11.28
C VAL A 157 -0.61 14.11 -11.96
N PRO A 158 0.49 14.16 -11.20
CA PRO A 158 1.81 14.35 -11.77
C PRO A 158 2.13 13.25 -12.80
N PRO A 159 2.75 13.61 -13.96
CA PRO A 159 3.04 12.65 -15.05
C PRO A 159 3.84 11.43 -14.62
N ASP A 160 4.71 11.59 -13.63
CA ASP A 160 5.53 10.52 -13.09
C ASP A 160 4.73 9.49 -12.28
N MET A 161 3.53 9.84 -11.83
CA MET A 161 2.62 8.92 -11.14
C MET A 161 1.73 8.13 -12.12
N LEU A 162 1.51 8.64 -13.32
CA LEU A 162 0.75 7.94 -14.36
C LEU A 162 1.48 6.69 -14.87
N ASN A 163 2.81 6.69 -14.79
CA ASN A 163 3.66 5.53 -15.12
C ASN A 163 3.58 4.37 -14.10
N TRP A 164 2.80 4.51 -13.03
CA TRP A 164 2.62 3.46 -12.02
C TRP A 164 1.40 2.59 -12.30
N ILE A 165 0.54 3.04 -13.22
CA ILE A 165 -0.75 2.40 -13.55
C ILE A 165 -0.59 1.48 -14.77
N SER A 166 0.53 1.57 -15.47
CA SER A 166 0.88 0.69 -16.60
C SER A 166 1.56 -0.61 -16.16
#